data_e65f53d5c97284dea53758dc25db6be9
#
_entry.id   e65f53d5c97284dea53758dc25db6be9
#
_cell.length_a   1.000
_cell.length_b   1.000
_cell.length_c   1.000
_cell.angle_alpha   90.00
_cell.angle_beta   90.00
_cell.angle_gamma   90.00
#
_symmetry.space_group_name_H-M   'P 1'
#
loop_
_entity.id
_entity.type
_entity.pdbx_description
1 polymer ?
#
loop_
_entity_poly.entity_id
_entity_poly.type
_entity_poly.pdbx_seq_one_letter_code
_entity_poly.pdbx_strand_id
1 'polypeptide(L)'
;MIKKLFKLKQQQINQQVLLKQQSQSKVDDIDKELYTTNISLNSATVDIMGAISDFRVLQIHKETMKVHMIKLGQSKAQLKKQIEHYNNIIIALNKESEQFNYILQEEKKQKAKEILKQEEIVSAEFMQSKFIQNKKGLNVY
;
A
#
# COMPACT_ATOMS: atom_id res chain seq x y z
N MET A 1 -3.05 19.56 13.25
CA MET A 1 -1.69 19.19 12.83
C MET A 1 -1.53 17.68 12.61
N ILE A 2 -1.94 16.84 13.54
CA ILE A 2 -1.88 15.37 13.43
C ILE A 2 -2.71 14.85 12.26
N LYS A 3 -3.86 15.44 12.01
CA LYS A 3 -4.74 15.10 10.89
C LYS A 3 -4.04 15.30 9.52
N LYS A 4 -3.24 16.37 9.40
CA LYS A 4 -2.45 16.65 8.21
C LYS A 4 -1.31 15.64 8.05
N LEU A 5 -0.65 15.26 9.15
CA LEU A 5 0.40 14.23 9.18
C LEU A 5 -0.15 12.87 8.78
N PHE A 6 -1.33 12.51 9.28
CA PHE A 6 -2.01 11.27 8.90
C PHE A 6 -2.29 11.23 7.40
N LYS A 7 -2.85 12.31 6.83
CA LYS A 7 -3.10 12.41 5.39
C LYS A 7 -1.80 12.31 4.58
N LEU A 8 -0.73 12.97 5.05
CA LEU A 8 0.57 12.90 4.39
C LEU A 8 1.11 11.46 4.36
N LYS A 9 0.98 10.74 5.47
CA LYS A 9 1.38 9.32 5.53
C LYS A 9 0.56 8.46 4.59
N GLN A 10 -0.75 8.69 4.47
CA GLN A 10 -1.61 8.00 3.52
C GLN A 10 -1.18 8.25 2.07
N GLN A 11 -0.81 9.48 1.73
CA GLN A 11 -0.29 9.82 0.41
C GLN A 11 1.04 9.12 0.13
N GLN A 12 1.94 9.08 1.11
CA GLN A 12 3.22 8.38 0.98
C GLN A 12 3.02 6.87 0.77
N ILE A 13 2.09 6.27 1.52
CA ILE A 13 1.72 4.86 1.35
C ILE A 13 1.20 4.60 -0.06
N ASN A 14 0.30 5.45 -0.55
CA ASN A 14 -0.28 5.31 -1.88
C ASN A 14 0.79 5.41 -2.97
N GLN A 15 1.76 6.31 -2.83
CA GLN A 15 2.90 6.42 -3.75
C GLN A 15 3.74 5.14 -3.76
N GLN A 16 4.04 4.57 -2.60
CA GLN A 16 4.82 3.34 -2.49
C GLN A 16 4.05 2.14 -3.07
N VAL A 17 2.75 2.06 -2.82
CA VAL A 17 1.88 1.03 -3.41
C VAL A 17 1.89 1.13 -4.93
N LEU A 18 1.83 2.34 -5.49
CA LEU A 18 1.88 2.56 -6.94
C LEU A 18 3.22 2.09 -7.52
N LEU A 19 4.34 2.45 -6.88
CA LEU A 19 5.68 2.01 -7.31
C LEU A 19 5.81 0.48 -7.25
N LYS A 20 5.28 -0.13 -6.19
CA LYS A 20 5.22 -1.59 -6.06
C LYS A 20 4.43 -2.23 -7.20
N GLN A 21 3.26 -1.68 -7.52
CA GLN A 21 2.41 -2.17 -8.61
C GLN A 21 3.10 -2.05 -9.97
N GLN A 22 3.82 -0.95 -10.22
CA GLN A 22 4.59 -0.77 -11.44
C GLN A 22 5.70 -1.81 -11.56
N SER A 23 6.42 -2.08 -10.47
CA SER A 23 7.45 -3.12 -10.45
C SER A 23 6.85 -4.51 -10.63
N GLN A 24 5.71 -4.80 -10.02
CA GLN A 24 5.00 -6.07 -10.18
C GLN A 24 4.53 -6.27 -11.63
N SER A 25 4.04 -5.23 -12.27
CA SER A 25 3.66 -5.26 -13.69
C SER A 25 4.86 -5.61 -14.58
N LYS A 26 6.03 -5.04 -14.30
CA LYS A 26 7.27 -5.38 -15.02
C LYS A 26 7.69 -6.84 -14.81
N VAL A 27 7.52 -7.37 -13.60
CA VAL A 27 7.76 -8.80 -13.31
C VAL A 27 6.80 -9.67 -14.12
N ASP A 28 5.52 -9.30 -14.19
CA ASP A 28 4.52 -10.04 -14.94
C ASP A 28 4.85 -10.04 -16.45
N ASP A 29 5.31 -8.91 -16.98
CA ASP A 29 5.76 -8.79 -18.37
C ASP A 29 6.99 -9.69 -18.65
N ILE A 30 7.95 -9.72 -17.72
CA ILE A 30 9.11 -10.61 -17.82
C ILE A 30 8.68 -12.08 -17.78
N ASP A 31 7.75 -12.44 -16.91
CA ASP A 31 7.23 -13.81 -16.84
C ASP A 31 6.57 -14.25 -18.15
N LYS A 32 5.81 -13.36 -18.78
CA LYS A 32 5.21 -13.59 -20.10
C LYS A 32 6.29 -13.79 -21.17
N GLU A 33 7.31 -12.95 -21.15
CA GLU A 33 8.42 -13.03 -22.11
C GLU A 33 9.25 -14.31 -21.90
N LEU A 34 9.49 -14.69 -20.64
CA LEU A 34 10.15 -15.98 -20.31
C LEU A 34 9.34 -17.15 -20.84
N TYR A 35 8.03 -17.13 -20.65
CA TYR A 35 7.14 -18.18 -21.12
C TYR A 35 7.17 -18.29 -22.64
N THR A 36 7.02 -17.18 -23.38
CA THR A 36 7.08 -17.16 -24.84
C THR A 36 8.45 -17.58 -25.36
N THR A 37 9.52 -17.11 -24.74
CA THR A 37 10.89 -17.49 -25.14
C THR A 37 11.14 -18.97 -24.91
N ASN A 38 10.65 -19.50 -23.78
CA ASN A 38 10.78 -20.93 -23.49
C ASN A 38 10.04 -21.81 -24.50
N ILE A 39 8.83 -21.42 -24.90
CA ILE A 39 8.07 -22.09 -25.95
C ILE A 39 8.84 -22.00 -27.27
N SER A 40 9.35 -20.84 -27.64
CA SER A 40 10.15 -20.66 -28.87
C SER A 40 11.41 -21.49 -28.85
N LEU A 41 12.08 -21.60 -27.70
CA LEU A 41 13.28 -22.44 -27.53
C LEU A 41 12.96 -23.93 -27.75
N ASN A 42 11.85 -24.39 -27.15
CA ASN A 42 11.47 -25.82 -27.24
C ASN A 42 10.90 -26.19 -28.61
N SER A 43 10.31 -25.26 -29.33
CA SER A 43 9.74 -25.49 -30.64
C SER A 43 10.66 -25.12 -31.81
N ALA A 44 11.84 -24.55 -31.49
CA ALA A 44 12.81 -24.18 -32.53
C ALA A 44 13.39 -25.45 -33.17
N THR A 45 13.06 -25.63 -34.43
CA THR A 45 13.52 -26.76 -35.24
C THR A 45 14.02 -26.24 -36.58
N VAL A 46 14.96 -26.95 -37.18
CA VAL A 46 15.43 -26.72 -38.54
C VAL A 46 14.92 -27.83 -39.41
N ASP A 47 14.49 -27.52 -40.64
CA ASP A 47 14.16 -28.51 -41.65
C ASP A 47 15.37 -29.39 -41.90
N ILE A 48 15.19 -30.72 -41.77
CA ILE A 48 16.28 -31.71 -41.78
C ILE A 48 17.01 -31.79 -43.11
N MET A 49 16.48 -31.14 -44.15
CA MET A 49 17.12 -31.03 -45.47
C MET A 49 18.22 -29.98 -45.51
N GLY A 50 18.48 -29.30 -44.41
CA GLY A 50 19.49 -28.21 -44.33
C GLY A 50 20.92 -28.77 -44.19
N ALA A 51 21.86 -27.97 -44.65
CA ALA A 51 23.29 -28.22 -44.47
C ALA A 51 23.69 -28.14 -42.99
N ILE A 52 24.88 -28.63 -42.63
CA ILE A 52 25.44 -28.57 -41.28
C ILE A 52 25.44 -27.13 -40.76
N SER A 53 25.58 -26.12 -41.63
CA SER A 53 25.49 -24.69 -41.31
C SER A 53 24.15 -24.31 -40.69
N ASP A 54 23.02 -24.93 -41.10
CA ASP A 54 21.70 -24.64 -40.59
C ASP A 54 21.54 -25.13 -39.15
N PHE A 55 22.11 -26.27 -38.81
CA PHE A 55 22.17 -26.77 -37.42
C PHE A 55 23.00 -25.86 -36.54
N ARG A 56 24.09 -25.32 -37.07
CA ARG A 56 24.95 -24.37 -36.35
C ARG A 56 24.20 -23.06 -36.04
N VAL A 57 23.46 -22.55 -37.04
CA VAL A 57 22.63 -21.36 -36.87
C VAL A 57 21.53 -21.60 -35.84
N LEU A 58 20.87 -22.76 -35.89
CA LEU A 58 19.87 -23.16 -34.92
C LEU A 58 20.44 -23.20 -33.50
N GLN A 59 21.62 -23.79 -33.34
CA GLN A 59 22.28 -23.88 -32.04
C GLN A 59 22.64 -22.52 -31.48
N ILE A 60 23.16 -21.62 -32.32
CA ILE A 60 23.48 -20.24 -31.93
C ILE A 60 22.20 -19.53 -31.51
N HIS A 61 21.10 -19.71 -32.25
CA HIS A 61 19.81 -19.11 -31.92
C HIS A 61 19.28 -19.61 -30.57
N LYS A 62 19.38 -20.92 -30.32
CA LYS A 62 18.97 -21.49 -29.02
C LYS A 62 19.83 -20.97 -27.87
N GLU A 63 21.15 -20.89 -28.07
CA GLU A 63 22.05 -20.31 -27.06
C GLU A 63 21.76 -18.85 -26.79
N THR A 64 21.45 -18.07 -27.81
CA THR A 64 21.06 -16.67 -27.69
C THR A 64 19.77 -16.53 -26.86
N MET A 65 18.77 -17.38 -27.12
CA MET A 65 17.54 -17.41 -26.34
C MET A 65 17.79 -17.77 -24.88
N LYS A 66 18.67 -18.74 -24.62
CA LYS A 66 19.04 -19.12 -23.23
C LYS A 66 19.72 -17.98 -22.50
N VAL A 67 20.65 -17.27 -23.15
CA VAL A 67 21.31 -16.09 -22.57
C VAL A 67 20.27 -15.00 -22.28
N HIS A 68 19.34 -14.77 -23.19
CA HIS A 68 18.25 -13.81 -23.00
C HIS A 68 17.38 -14.18 -21.78
N MET A 69 17.02 -15.46 -21.62
CA MET A 69 16.27 -15.95 -20.48
C MET A 69 17.02 -15.75 -19.16
N ILE A 70 18.35 -15.93 -19.14
CA ILE A 70 19.17 -15.69 -17.96
C ILE A 70 19.13 -14.19 -17.60
N LYS A 71 19.27 -13.30 -18.58
CA LYS A 71 19.18 -11.85 -18.36
C LYS A 71 17.82 -11.43 -17.84
N LEU A 72 16.74 -11.99 -18.39
CA LEU A 72 15.39 -11.76 -17.90
C LEU A 72 15.22 -12.22 -16.46
N GLY A 73 15.77 -13.39 -16.12
CA GLY A 73 15.76 -13.92 -14.76
C GLY A 73 16.49 -13.03 -13.77
N GLN A 74 17.62 -12.43 -14.17
CA GLN A 74 18.37 -11.47 -13.36
C GLN A 74 17.58 -10.18 -13.15
N SER A 75 16.96 -9.66 -14.21
CA SER A 75 16.10 -8.47 -14.13
C SER A 75 14.91 -8.72 -13.21
N LYS A 76 14.29 -9.90 -13.31
CA LYS A 76 13.19 -10.30 -12.44
C LYS A 76 13.63 -10.36 -10.97
N ALA A 77 14.81 -10.90 -10.69
CA ALA A 77 15.34 -10.98 -9.33
C ALA A 77 15.56 -9.58 -8.73
N GLN A 78 16.09 -8.64 -9.52
CA GLN A 78 16.27 -7.25 -9.10
C GLN A 78 14.92 -6.57 -8.82
N LEU A 79 13.94 -6.76 -9.70
CA LEU A 79 12.60 -6.21 -9.51
C LEU A 79 11.92 -6.78 -8.26
N LYS A 80 12.09 -8.05 -7.98
CA LYS A 80 11.57 -8.68 -6.74
C LYS A 80 12.21 -8.07 -5.49
N LYS A 81 13.50 -7.75 -5.53
CA LYS A 81 14.17 -7.04 -4.42
C LYS A 81 13.60 -5.64 -4.25
N GLN A 82 13.32 -4.92 -5.33
CA GLN A 82 12.68 -3.60 -5.26
C GLN A 82 11.28 -3.70 -4.66
N ILE A 83 10.50 -4.71 -5.05
CA ILE A 83 9.15 -4.95 -4.50
C ILE A 83 9.23 -5.20 -2.99
N GLU A 84 10.18 -6.02 -2.55
CA GLU A 84 10.41 -6.27 -1.13
C GLU A 84 10.78 -4.98 -0.39
N HIS A 85 11.63 -4.15 -0.97
CA HIS A 85 11.98 -2.84 -0.42
C HIS A 85 10.75 -1.94 -0.27
N TYR A 86 9.91 -1.85 -1.30
CA TYR A 86 8.67 -1.08 -1.23
C TYR A 86 7.72 -1.64 -0.17
N ASN A 87 7.61 -2.97 -0.06
CA ASN A 87 6.80 -3.60 0.99
C ASN A 87 7.27 -3.22 2.38
N ASN A 88 8.59 -3.21 2.62
CA ASN A 88 9.16 -2.82 3.90
C ASN A 88 8.86 -1.36 4.24
N ILE A 89 8.96 -0.47 3.25
CA ILE A 89 8.59 0.95 3.42
C ILE A 89 7.09 1.08 3.73
N ILE A 90 6.24 0.36 3.02
CA ILE A 90 4.79 0.37 3.24
C ILE A 90 4.46 -0.10 4.65
N ILE A 91 5.09 -1.15 5.13
CA ILE A 91 4.90 -1.66 6.51
C ILE A 91 5.29 -0.59 7.53
N ALA A 92 6.45 0.06 7.35
CA ALA A 92 6.90 1.12 8.25
C ALA A 92 5.94 2.31 8.25
N LEU A 93 5.50 2.76 7.07
CA LEU A 93 4.55 3.87 6.93
C LEU A 93 3.18 3.52 7.53
N ASN A 94 2.71 2.28 7.38
CA ASN A 94 1.46 1.82 7.97
C ASN A 94 1.53 1.86 9.51
N LYS A 95 2.65 1.45 10.11
CA LYS A 95 2.84 1.55 11.56
C LYS A 95 2.77 3.00 12.04
N GLU A 96 3.43 3.92 11.36
CA GLU A 96 3.37 5.34 11.68
C GLU A 96 1.95 5.90 11.50
N SER A 97 1.28 5.51 10.42
CA SER A 97 -0.10 5.90 10.13
C SER A 97 -1.06 5.41 11.22
N GLU A 98 -0.91 4.17 11.68
CA GLU A 98 -1.70 3.61 12.77
C GLU A 98 -1.49 4.38 14.08
N GLN A 99 -0.25 4.79 14.37
CA GLN A 99 0.07 5.62 15.53
C GLN A 99 -0.65 6.96 15.48
N PHE A 100 -0.62 7.63 14.32
CA PHE A 100 -1.35 8.90 14.14
C PHE A 100 -2.85 8.70 14.24
N ASN A 101 -3.38 7.63 13.68
CA ASN A 101 -4.80 7.29 13.78
C ASN A 101 -5.23 7.04 15.23
N TYR A 102 -4.40 6.35 16.00
CA TYR A 102 -4.63 6.14 17.43
C TYR A 102 -4.72 7.46 18.19
N ILE A 103 -3.79 8.38 17.94
CA ILE A 103 -3.78 9.72 18.55
C ILE A 103 -5.06 10.49 18.19
N LEU A 104 -5.47 10.45 16.91
CA LEU A 104 -6.71 11.09 16.45
C LEU A 104 -7.94 10.53 17.14
N GLN A 105 -7.99 9.20 17.32
CA GLN A 105 -9.09 8.54 18.03
C GLN A 105 -9.13 8.94 19.50
N GLU A 106 -7.98 9.03 20.17
CA GLU A 106 -7.89 9.48 21.56
C GLU A 106 -8.32 10.94 21.71
N GLU A 107 -7.91 11.83 20.79
CA GLU A 107 -8.34 13.21 20.77
C GLU A 107 -9.86 13.35 20.64
N LYS A 108 -10.47 12.54 19.77
CA LYS A 108 -11.94 12.51 19.60
C LYS A 108 -12.64 12.07 20.87
N LYS A 109 -12.10 11.04 21.55
CA LYS A 109 -12.65 10.58 22.84
C LYS A 109 -12.54 11.63 23.91
N GLN A 110 -11.41 12.35 23.99
CA GLN A 110 -11.21 13.43 24.94
C GLN A 110 -12.22 14.57 24.71
N LYS A 111 -12.38 15.00 23.46
CA LYS A 111 -13.36 16.04 23.09
C LYS A 111 -14.78 15.61 23.44
N ALA A 112 -15.14 14.37 23.15
CA ALA A 112 -16.47 13.84 23.47
C ALA A 112 -16.72 13.86 25.00
N LYS A 113 -15.72 13.48 25.81
CA LYS A 113 -15.80 13.53 27.27
C LYS A 113 -15.93 14.95 27.78
N GLU A 114 -15.18 15.89 27.23
CA GLU A 114 -15.27 17.31 27.60
C GLU A 114 -16.64 17.88 27.28
N ILE A 115 -17.17 17.60 26.10
CA ILE A 115 -18.52 18.03 25.69
C ILE A 115 -19.57 17.47 26.67
N LEU A 116 -19.50 16.19 27.00
CA LEU A 116 -20.40 15.57 27.97
C LEU A 116 -20.31 16.22 29.34
N LYS A 117 -19.10 16.51 29.82
CA LYS A 117 -18.90 17.22 31.10
C LYS A 117 -19.52 18.62 31.06
N GLN A 118 -19.31 19.37 29.98
CA GLN A 118 -19.91 20.72 29.84
C GLN A 118 -21.42 20.64 29.80
N GLU A 119 -21.98 19.68 29.07
CA GLU A 119 -23.42 19.46 29.02
C GLU A 119 -23.99 19.12 30.40
N GLU A 120 -23.31 18.27 31.16
CA GLU A 120 -23.69 17.92 32.54
C GLU A 120 -23.65 19.16 33.44
N ILE A 121 -22.60 19.96 33.35
CA ILE A 121 -22.46 21.20 34.15
C ILE A 121 -23.57 22.18 33.78
N VAL A 122 -23.83 22.43 32.50
CA VAL A 122 -24.88 23.33 32.02
C VAL A 122 -26.25 22.82 32.48
N SER A 123 -26.48 21.53 32.37
CA SER A 123 -27.72 20.88 32.81
C SER A 123 -27.91 21.02 34.32
N ALA A 124 -26.86 20.83 35.12
CA ALA A 124 -26.90 20.99 36.57
C ALA A 124 -27.17 22.46 36.96
N GLU A 125 -26.52 23.41 36.30
CA GLU A 125 -26.75 24.86 36.51
C GLU A 125 -28.17 25.26 36.16
N PHE A 126 -28.71 24.75 35.05
CA PHE A 126 -30.09 24.97 34.64
C PHE A 126 -31.08 24.43 35.70
N MET A 127 -30.85 23.23 36.18
CA MET A 127 -31.68 22.62 37.24
C MET A 127 -31.61 23.41 38.52
N GLN A 128 -30.44 23.90 38.94
CA GLN A 128 -30.28 24.77 40.11
C GLN A 128 -31.00 26.08 39.92
N SER A 129 -30.86 26.74 38.77
CA SER A 129 -31.57 27.99 38.46
C SER A 129 -33.07 27.81 38.54
N LYS A 130 -33.58 26.73 37.96
CA LYS A 130 -34.99 26.39 37.96
C LYS A 130 -35.51 26.11 39.39
N PHE A 131 -34.71 25.41 40.21
CA PHE A 131 -35.03 25.15 41.62
C PHE A 131 -35.07 26.46 42.42
N ILE A 132 -34.12 27.37 42.24
CA ILE A 132 -34.07 28.67 42.90
C ILE A 132 -35.27 29.51 42.51
N GLN A 133 -35.64 29.57 41.22
CA GLN A 133 -36.82 30.30 40.75
C GLN A 133 -38.11 29.76 41.37
N ASN A 134 -38.29 28.46 41.43
CA ASN A 134 -39.43 27.81 42.04
C ASN A 134 -39.51 28.11 43.55
N LYS A 135 -38.35 28.11 44.23
CA LYS A 135 -38.24 28.40 45.64
C LYS A 135 -38.58 29.87 45.94
N LYS A 136 -38.11 30.80 45.06
CA LYS A 136 -38.48 32.22 45.15
C LYS A 136 -39.95 32.44 44.89
N GLY A 137 -40.56 31.72 43.93
CA GLY A 137 -42.00 31.78 43.67
C GLY A 137 -42.83 31.29 44.80
N LEU A 138 -42.38 30.31 45.58
CA LEU A 138 -43.03 29.82 46.78
C LEU A 138 -42.91 30.75 47.96
N ASN A 139 -41.85 31.60 48.04
CA ASN A 139 -41.61 32.55 49.11
C ASN A 139 -42.34 33.89 48.93
N VAL A 140 -43.00 34.12 47.82
CA VAL A 140 -43.78 35.35 47.51
C VAL A 140 -45.20 35.20 48.09
N TYR A 141 -45.62 34.06 48.48
CA TYR A 141 -46.87 33.83 49.17
C TYR A 141 -46.61 33.60 50.65
#